data_bcc9be3a1a8a0317d800818f4365d431
#
_entry.id   bcc9be3a1a8a0317d800818f4365d431
#
_cell.length_a   1.000
_cell.length_b   1.000
_cell.length_c   1.000
_cell.angle_alpha   90.00
_cell.angle_beta   90.00
_cell.angle_gamma   90.00
#
_symmetry.space_group_name_H-M   'P 1'
#
loop_
_entity.id
_entity.type
_entity.pdbx_description
1 polymer ?
#
loop_
_entity_poly.entity_id
_entity_poly.type
_entity_poly.pdbx_seq_one_letter_code
_entity_poly.pdbx_strand_id
1 'polypeptide(L)'
;MFIAFLKITGAILLILVALVGCQTVRHSGNQPLVDQAAGTLRVATYNVHYIILGKDTGAWSRSDWERRKGPMASAFTDINADIIGFQEMESFARGSEGQTNLKLDWLLLNNPDYAAAAVGDPKVFPSTQPILYRTARLGLLDQGWFFFSDTPDVIYSSTFNGSYPAFTSWAAFRDLDNGAEFNVVNIHTDFGSLSNRVQ
;
A
#
# COMPACT_ATOMS: atom_id res chain seq x y z
N MET A 1 1.18 2.45 -58.34
CA MET A 1 1.26 3.65 -57.48
C MET A 1 0.33 3.56 -56.28
N PHE A 2 -0.92 3.17 -56.46
CA PHE A 2 -1.92 3.06 -55.36
C PHE A 2 -1.56 2.08 -54.25
N ILE A 3 -1.02 0.90 -54.57
CA ILE A 3 -0.64 -0.14 -53.59
C ILE A 3 0.58 0.29 -52.69
N ALA A 4 1.52 1.05 -53.28
CA ALA A 4 2.65 1.59 -52.52
C ALA A 4 2.20 2.66 -51.49
N PHE A 5 1.23 3.48 -51.90
CA PHE A 5 0.67 4.52 -51.01
C PHE A 5 -0.10 3.92 -49.84
N LEU A 6 -0.86 2.84 -50.05
CA LEU A 6 -1.60 2.15 -49.02
C LEU A 6 -0.66 1.47 -47.98
N LYS A 7 0.48 0.93 -48.44
CA LYS A 7 1.49 0.32 -47.54
C LYS A 7 2.22 1.36 -46.68
N ILE A 8 2.51 2.53 -47.26
CA ILE A 8 3.19 3.63 -46.52
C ILE A 8 2.25 4.23 -45.48
N THR A 9 0.95 4.47 -45.83
CA THR A 9 -0.04 4.98 -44.86
C THR A 9 -0.31 3.99 -43.75
N GLY A 10 -0.36 2.69 -44.02
CA GLY A 10 -0.51 1.64 -42.99
C GLY A 10 0.69 1.56 -42.05
N ALA A 11 1.90 1.70 -42.57
CA ALA A 11 3.12 1.70 -41.76
C ALA A 11 3.20 2.95 -40.86
N ILE A 12 2.85 4.13 -41.37
CA ILE A 12 2.81 5.38 -40.58
C ILE A 12 1.75 5.29 -39.47
N LEU A 13 0.57 4.74 -39.74
CA LEU A 13 -0.49 4.54 -38.75
C LEU A 13 -0.05 3.57 -37.63
N LEU A 14 0.63 2.48 -37.97
CA LEU A 14 1.20 1.54 -37.00
C LEU A 14 2.27 2.17 -36.12
N ILE A 15 3.13 3.00 -36.69
CA ILE A 15 4.16 3.73 -35.94
C ILE A 15 3.53 4.75 -35.00
N LEU A 16 2.50 5.48 -35.44
CA LEU A 16 1.75 6.42 -34.60
C LEU A 16 1.03 5.72 -33.44
N VAL A 17 0.40 4.58 -33.68
CA VAL A 17 -0.25 3.78 -32.62
C VAL A 17 0.78 3.23 -31.65
N ALA A 18 1.95 2.78 -32.12
CA ALA A 18 3.03 2.33 -31.25
C ALA A 18 3.61 3.46 -30.39
N LEU A 19 3.77 4.66 -30.96
CA LEU A 19 4.24 5.84 -30.24
C LEU A 19 3.25 6.30 -29.18
N VAL A 20 1.95 6.30 -29.48
CA VAL A 20 0.90 6.63 -28.51
C VAL A 20 0.81 5.55 -27.42
N GLY A 21 0.88 4.26 -27.79
CA GLY A 21 0.91 3.15 -26.84
C GLY A 21 2.13 3.22 -25.90
N CYS A 22 3.30 3.56 -26.42
CA CYS A 22 4.49 3.76 -25.58
C CYS A 22 4.39 4.97 -24.65
N GLN A 23 3.63 5.99 -25.00
CA GLN A 23 3.42 7.15 -24.11
C GLN A 23 2.44 6.84 -22.96
N THR A 24 1.45 5.97 -23.17
CA THR A 24 0.50 5.57 -22.14
C THR A 24 1.09 4.58 -21.12
N VAL A 25 2.23 3.97 -21.41
CA VAL A 25 2.93 3.01 -20.53
C VAL A 25 4.20 3.63 -19.91
N ARG A 26 4.42 4.92 -20.03
CA ARG A 26 5.53 5.57 -19.34
C ARG A 26 5.29 5.55 -17.84
N HIS A 27 5.92 4.61 -17.15
CA HIS A 27 6.18 4.74 -15.74
C HIS A 27 7.14 5.89 -15.53
N SER A 28 6.62 6.99 -15.08
CA SER A 28 7.38 8.21 -14.82
C SER A 28 8.02 8.18 -13.44
N GLY A 29 8.75 7.12 -13.09
CA GLY A 29 9.36 6.99 -11.76
C GLY A 29 10.17 8.19 -11.28
N ASN A 30 10.50 9.13 -12.17
CA ASN A 30 11.22 10.36 -11.86
C ASN A 30 10.43 11.65 -12.18
N GLN A 31 9.12 11.53 -12.47
CA GLN A 31 8.29 12.72 -12.67
C GLN A 31 7.63 13.11 -11.35
N PRO A 32 7.60 14.41 -11.01
CA PRO A 32 6.83 14.85 -9.85
C PRO A 32 5.37 14.43 -9.98
N LEU A 33 4.75 14.11 -8.85
CA LEU A 33 3.31 13.92 -8.83
C LEU A 33 2.62 15.23 -9.19
N VAL A 34 1.49 15.13 -9.88
CA VAL A 34 0.65 16.32 -10.16
C VAL A 34 0.17 16.92 -8.84
N ASP A 35 0.03 18.23 -8.83
CA ASP A 35 -0.53 18.93 -7.67
C ASP A 35 -1.93 18.41 -7.36
N GLN A 36 -2.24 18.31 -6.07
CA GLN A 36 -3.55 17.88 -5.62
C GLN A 36 -4.58 18.98 -5.88
N ALA A 37 -5.64 18.67 -6.59
CA ALA A 37 -6.72 19.63 -6.83
C ALA A 37 -7.46 19.93 -5.51
N ALA A 38 -7.92 21.16 -5.35
CA ALA A 38 -8.68 21.56 -4.17
C ALA A 38 -9.94 20.68 -3.99
N GLY A 39 -10.23 20.31 -2.76
CA GLY A 39 -11.37 19.47 -2.41
C GLY A 39 -11.23 17.98 -2.75
N THR A 40 -10.07 17.54 -3.27
CA THR A 40 -9.79 16.13 -3.51
C THR A 40 -8.96 15.52 -2.39
N LEU A 41 -8.98 14.18 -2.30
CA LEU A 41 -8.08 13.40 -1.43
C LEU A 41 -7.03 12.71 -2.28
N ARG A 42 -5.78 12.77 -1.83
CA ARG A 42 -4.71 11.95 -2.40
C ARG A 42 -4.61 10.65 -1.62
N VAL A 43 -4.84 9.54 -2.30
CA VAL A 43 -4.78 8.20 -1.71
C VAL A 43 -3.63 7.43 -2.35
N ALA A 44 -2.87 6.72 -1.54
CA ALA A 44 -1.74 5.90 -1.98
C ALA A 44 -1.78 4.51 -1.37
N THR A 45 -1.04 3.59 -1.97
CA THR A 45 -0.73 2.27 -1.44
C THR A 45 0.78 2.05 -1.49
N TYR A 46 1.35 1.44 -0.44
CA TYR A 46 2.79 1.29 -0.33
C TYR A 46 3.19 0.01 0.40
N ASN A 47 3.67 -1.00 -0.34
CA ASN A 47 4.32 -2.15 0.26
C ASN A 47 5.74 -1.76 0.70
N VAL A 48 6.05 -1.90 1.99
CA VAL A 48 7.31 -1.41 2.58
C VAL A 48 8.27 -2.51 3.01
N HIS A 49 8.01 -3.75 2.61
CA HIS A 49 8.92 -4.86 2.81
C HIS A 49 9.27 -5.09 4.30
N TYR A 50 8.71 -6.12 4.91
CA TYR A 50 8.82 -6.40 6.34
C TYR A 50 10.26 -6.51 6.88
N ILE A 51 10.43 -6.55 8.20
CA ILE A 51 11.70 -6.67 8.91
C ILE A 51 11.67 -7.91 9.81
N ILE A 52 12.74 -8.69 9.78
CA ILE A 52 12.97 -9.77 10.73
C ILE A 52 13.93 -9.25 11.82
N LEU A 53 13.40 -9.02 13.03
CA LEU A 53 14.14 -8.38 14.14
C LEU A 53 15.36 -9.17 14.57
N GLY A 54 15.30 -10.50 14.52
CA GLY A 54 16.42 -11.39 14.86
C GLY A 54 17.47 -11.56 13.75
N LYS A 55 17.32 -10.84 12.61
CA LYS A 55 18.25 -10.95 11.48
C LYS A 55 19.06 -9.66 11.35
N ASP A 56 20.37 -9.76 11.45
CA ASP A 56 21.24 -8.59 11.44
C ASP A 56 21.68 -8.14 10.04
N THR A 57 21.83 -9.07 9.09
CA THR A 57 22.36 -8.79 7.73
C THR A 57 21.53 -9.44 6.63
N GLY A 58 21.68 -8.96 5.40
CA GLY A 58 20.97 -9.44 4.21
C GLY A 58 19.56 -8.87 4.09
N ALA A 59 18.77 -9.38 3.15
CA ALA A 59 17.38 -8.96 2.93
C ALA A 59 16.53 -9.14 4.20
N TRP A 60 15.54 -8.27 4.41
CA TRP A 60 14.63 -8.23 5.58
C TRP A 60 15.31 -8.01 6.95
N SER A 61 16.62 -7.77 6.99
CA SER A 61 17.35 -7.57 8.24
C SER A 61 17.21 -6.15 8.80
N ARG A 62 17.64 -5.96 10.03
CA ARG A 62 17.77 -4.63 10.66
C ARG A 62 18.73 -3.73 9.87
N SER A 63 19.86 -4.25 9.40
CA SER A 63 20.79 -3.45 8.58
C SER A 63 20.21 -3.09 7.21
N ASP A 64 19.36 -3.94 6.65
CA ASP A 64 18.61 -3.62 5.44
C ASP A 64 17.61 -2.49 5.69
N TRP A 65 16.90 -2.51 6.81
CA TRP A 65 16.03 -1.42 7.24
C TRP A 65 16.78 -0.09 7.35
N GLU A 66 17.93 -0.09 8.00
CA GLU A 66 18.75 1.13 8.13
C GLU A 66 19.13 1.76 6.79
N ARG A 67 19.34 0.95 5.74
CA ARG A 67 19.57 1.45 4.38
C ARG A 67 18.31 1.95 3.69
N ARG A 68 17.15 1.31 3.95
CA ARG A 68 15.89 1.59 3.25
C ARG A 68 15.09 2.74 3.89
N LYS A 69 15.26 3.01 5.17
CA LYS A 69 14.42 3.99 5.89
C LYS A 69 14.50 5.40 5.28
N GLY A 70 15.67 5.84 4.86
CA GLY A 70 15.84 7.14 4.19
C GLY A 70 15.07 7.24 2.87
N PRO A 71 15.34 6.37 1.88
CA PRO A 71 14.55 6.31 0.65
C PRO A 71 13.05 6.11 0.88
N MET A 72 12.63 5.33 1.86
CA MET A 72 11.22 5.16 2.22
C MET A 72 10.61 6.47 2.73
N ALA A 73 11.34 7.22 3.56
CA ALA A 73 10.89 8.52 4.04
C ALA A 73 10.75 9.53 2.90
N SER A 74 11.74 9.57 2.00
CA SER A 74 11.66 10.45 0.82
C SER A 74 10.44 10.13 -0.01
N ALA A 75 10.20 8.85 -0.32
CA ALA A 75 9.02 8.42 -1.07
C ALA A 75 7.71 8.79 -0.33
N PHE A 76 7.64 8.60 0.99
CA PHE A 76 6.48 9.00 1.79
C PHE A 76 6.22 10.50 1.68
N THR A 77 7.27 11.33 1.80
CA THR A 77 7.17 12.79 1.68
C THR A 77 6.77 13.21 0.27
N ASP A 78 7.36 12.61 -0.77
CA ASP A 78 7.07 12.92 -2.17
C ASP A 78 5.64 12.55 -2.56
N ILE A 79 5.13 11.42 -2.06
CA ILE A 79 3.74 11.00 -2.25
C ILE A 79 2.80 12.03 -1.61
N ASN A 80 3.10 12.54 -0.43
CA ASN A 80 2.33 13.55 0.29
C ASN A 80 0.82 13.29 0.28
N ALA A 81 0.43 12.04 0.57
CA ALA A 81 -0.96 11.62 0.49
C ALA A 81 -1.74 11.96 1.77
N ASP A 82 -3.05 12.11 1.64
CA ASP A 82 -3.95 12.25 2.78
C ASP A 82 -4.21 10.89 3.45
N ILE A 83 -4.15 9.81 2.66
CA ILE A 83 -4.33 8.43 3.11
C ILE A 83 -3.33 7.52 2.42
N ILE A 84 -2.67 6.66 3.18
CA ILE A 84 -1.76 5.64 2.65
C ILE A 84 -2.07 4.29 3.28
N GLY A 85 -2.49 3.32 2.48
CA GLY A 85 -2.59 1.92 2.87
C GLY A 85 -1.24 1.23 2.76
N PHE A 86 -0.73 0.68 3.86
CA PHE A 86 0.56 -0.01 3.87
C PHE A 86 0.39 -1.52 3.85
N GLN A 87 1.31 -2.22 3.18
CA GLN A 87 1.47 -3.67 3.25
C GLN A 87 2.88 -3.99 3.75
N GLU A 88 3.02 -5.12 4.41
CA GLU A 88 4.27 -5.57 5.03
C GLU A 88 4.86 -4.57 6.05
N MET A 89 4.01 -3.73 6.64
CA MET A 89 4.40 -2.80 7.70
C MET A 89 4.56 -3.56 9.03
N GLU A 90 5.50 -4.47 9.06
CA GLU A 90 5.69 -5.43 10.13
C GLU A 90 7.16 -5.55 10.52
N SER A 91 7.42 -5.72 11.80
CA SER A 91 8.70 -6.13 12.36
C SER A 91 8.46 -7.31 13.29
N PHE A 92 9.09 -8.45 13.04
CA PHE A 92 8.87 -9.66 13.82
C PHE A 92 10.17 -10.43 14.11
N ALA A 93 10.20 -11.19 15.21
CA ALA A 93 11.33 -12.03 15.59
C ALA A 93 11.19 -13.45 15.01
N ARG A 94 10.08 -14.10 15.26
CA ARG A 94 9.69 -15.40 14.68
C ARG A 94 8.17 -15.47 14.65
N GLY A 95 7.57 -15.04 13.61
CA GLY A 95 6.13 -14.84 13.56
C GLY A 95 5.77 -13.40 13.92
N SER A 96 4.52 -13.08 13.92
CA SER A 96 4.02 -11.73 14.09
C SER A 96 3.76 -11.44 15.56
N GLU A 97 4.77 -10.99 16.29
CA GLU A 97 4.57 -10.58 17.68
C GLU A 97 3.89 -9.22 17.82
N GLY A 98 3.97 -8.37 16.79
CA GLY A 98 3.24 -7.12 16.65
C GLY A 98 3.55 -6.00 17.66
N GLN A 99 4.39 -6.24 18.65
CA GLN A 99 4.69 -5.27 19.71
C GLN A 99 5.73 -4.22 19.33
N THR A 100 6.58 -4.53 18.36
CA THR A 100 7.61 -3.62 17.85
C THR A 100 7.41 -3.44 16.36
N ASN A 101 7.09 -2.25 15.92
CA ASN A 101 6.94 -1.93 14.51
C ASN A 101 7.88 -0.78 14.12
N LEU A 102 9.15 -1.13 13.84
CA LEU A 102 10.20 -0.16 13.56
C LEU A 102 9.84 0.84 12.46
N LYS A 103 9.12 0.39 11.44
CA LYS A 103 8.73 1.25 10.32
C LYS A 103 7.61 2.21 10.69
N LEU A 104 6.55 1.69 11.29
CA LEU A 104 5.39 2.48 11.70
C LEU A 104 5.78 3.51 12.76
N ASP A 105 6.48 3.06 13.80
CA ASP A 105 6.93 3.91 14.90
C ASP A 105 7.83 5.04 14.37
N TRP A 106 8.76 4.69 13.47
CA TRP A 106 9.68 5.66 12.88
C TRP A 106 8.97 6.65 11.96
N LEU A 107 8.00 6.21 11.14
CA LEU A 107 7.22 7.10 10.28
C LEU A 107 6.38 8.08 11.12
N LEU A 108 5.66 7.60 12.13
CA LEU A 108 4.83 8.46 12.97
C LEU A 108 5.65 9.46 13.78
N LEU A 109 6.83 9.04 14.28
CA LEU A 109 7.73 9.93 14.99
C LEU A 109 8.23 11.10 14.11
N ASN A 110 8.47 10.84 12.83
CA ASN A 110 8.99 11.84 11.89
C ASN A 110 7.90 12.60 11.12
N ASN A 111 6.64 12.19 11.26
CA ASN A 111 5.49 12.81 10.57
C ASN A 111 4.32 12.98 11.54
N PRO A 112 4.40 13.93 12.49
CA PRO A 112 3.43 14.08 13.58
C PRO A 112 2.04 14.55 13.12
N ASP A 113 1.89 14.99 11.89
CA ASP A 113 0.63 15.34 11.24
C ASP A 113 -0.15 14.11 10.73
N TYR A 114 0.44 12.91 10.84
CA TYR A 114 -0.24 11.65 10.54
C TYR A 114 -0.56 10.86 11.80
N ALA A 115 -1.65 10.09 11.71
CA ALA A 115 -1.98 9.04 12.66
C ALA A 115 -2.18 7.71 11.93
N ALA A 116 -2.18 6.61 12.67
CA ALA A 116 -2.44 5.29 12.14
C ALA A 116 -3.85 4.83 12.50
N ALA A 117 -4.57 4.32 11.50
CA ALA A 117 -5.75 3.50 11.62
C ALA A 117 -5.44 2.07 11.22
N ALA A 118 -6.38 1.15 11.47
CA ALA A 118 -6.23 -0.28 11.29
C ALA A 118 -5.03 -0.84 12.07
N VAL A 119 -4.93 -0.43 13.32
CA VAL A 119 -3.92 -0.84 14.32
C VAL A 119 -4.59 -1.18 15.64
N GLY A 120 -3.99 -2.08 16.40
CA GLY A 120 -4.50 -2.50 17.71
C GLY A 120 -3.56 -3.47 18.42
N ASP A 121 -4.05 -4.11 19.49
CA ASP A 121 -3.33 -5.19 20.15
C ASP A 121 -3.19 -6.37 19.17
N PRO A 122 -1.97 -6.82 18.86
CA PRO A 122 -1.72 -7.89 17.87
C PRO A 122 -2.35 -9.24 18.21
N LYS A 123 -2.81 -9.44 19.44
CA LYS A 123 -3.56 -10.63 19.83
C LYS A 123 -5.00 -10.65 19.28
N VAL A 124 -5.55 -9.48 19.00
CA VAL A 124 -6.93 -9.30 18.55
C VAL A 124 -7.06 -8.42 17.32
N PHE A 125 -5.97 -7.80 16.88
CA PHE A 125 -5.94 -6.95 15.70
C PHE A 125 -4.63 -7.20 14.90
N PRO A 126 -4.68 -7.68 13.66
CA PRO A 126 -3.48 -7.86 12.86
C PRO A 126 -2.90 -6.50 12.46
N SER A 127 -1.61 -6.27 12.74
CA SER A 127 -0.99 -4.95 12.64
C SER A 127 -0.05 -4.75 11.44
N THR A 128 -0.10 -5.66 10.45
CA THR A 128 0.83 -5.63 9.31
C THR A 128 0.39 -4.74 8.15
N GLN A 129 -0.85 -4.26 8.19
CA GLN A 129 -1.48 -3.47 7.12
C GLN A 129 -2.14 -2.19 7.67
N PRO A 130 -1.41 -1.31 8.37
CA PRO A 130 -1.95 -0.07 8.88
C PRO A 130 -2.32 0.88 7.74
N ILE A 131 -3.22 1.81 8.04
CA ILE A 131 -3.60 2.91 7.16
C ILE A 131 -3.18 4.22 7.84
N LEU A 132 -2.18 4.91 7.30
CA LEU A 132 -1.82 6.23 7.78
C LEU A 132 -2.71 7.29 7.13
N TYR A 133 -3.14 8.25 7.94
CA TYR A 133 -3.99 9.33 7.49
C TYR A 133 -3.59 10.67 8.09
N ARG A 134 -3.80 11.75 7.35
CA ARG A 134 -3.52 13.12 7.78
C ARG A 134 -4.60 13.62 8.74
N THR A 135 -4.22 13.88 9.99
CA THR A 135 -5.16 14.23 11.07
C THR A 135 -5.85 15.56 10.89
N ALA A 136 -5.21 16.51 10.21
CA ALA A 136 -5.84 17.80 9.90
C ALA A 136 -6.93 17.69 8.81
N ARG A 137 -6.95 16.60 8.04
CA ARG A 137 -7.85 16.39 6.92
C ARG A 137 -8.95 15.37 7.21
N LEU A 138 -8.66 14.37 8.05
CA LEU A 138 -9.52 13.22 8.27
C LEU A 138 -9.72 12.91 9.74
N GLY A 139 -10.95 12.59 10.11
CA GLY A 139 -11.31 12.02 11.41
C GLY A 139 -11.59 10.52 11.28
N LEU A 140 -10.90 9.69 12.05
CA LEU A 140 -11.19 8.26 12.14
C LEU A 140 -12.51 8.03 12.87
N LEU A 141 -13.42 7.27 12.29
CA LEU A 141 -14.73 6.91 12.87
C LEU A 141 -14.75 5.49 13.38
N ASP A 142 -14.18 4.54 12.61
CA ASP A 142 -14.18 3.11 12.94
C ASP A 142 -13.05 2.41 12.19
N GLN A 143 -12.68 1.20 12.61
CA GLN A 143 -11.64 0.39 11.97
C GLN A 143 -11.84 -1.09 12.24
N GLY A 144 -11.33 -1.93 11.36
CA GLY A 144 -11.44 -3.37 11.52
C GLY A 144 -10.58 -4.14 10.52
N TRP A 145 -10.84 -5.43 10.49
CA TRP A 145 -10.16 -6.39 9.62
C TRP A 145 -11.07 -7.59 9.34
N PHE A 146 -10.76 -8.33 8.30
CA PHE A 146 -11.28 -9.68 8.07
C PHE A 146 -10.26 -10.51 7.30
N PHE A 147 -10.19 -11.81 7.60
CA PHE A 147 -9.31 -12.74 6.91
C PHE A 147 -9.97 -13.37 5.70
N PHE A 148 -9.18 -13.66 4.68
CA PHE A 148 -9.62 -14.42 3.51
C PHE A 148 -9.68 -15.91 3.87
N SER A 149 -10.75 -16.31 4.56
CA SER A 149 -10.98 -17.66 5.05
C SER A 149 -12.49 -17.93 5.23
N ASP A 150 -12.86 -19.19 5.49
CA ASP A 150 -14.23 -19.57 5.85
C ASP A 150 -14.66 -19.02 7.21
N THR A 151 -13.72 -18.50 8.00
CA THR A 151 -13.96 -17.86 9.30
C THR A 151 -13.30 -16.49 9.33
N PRO A 152 -13.81 -15.50 8.57
CA PRO A 152 -13.14 -14.22 8.35
C PRO A 152 -12.92 -13.41 9.62
N ASP A 153 -13.77 -13.55 10.61
CA ASP A 153 -13.72 -12.86 11.90
C ASP A 153 -12.81 -13.54 12.94
N VAL A 154 -12.15 -14.64 12.57
CA VAL A 154 -11.19 -15.32 13.42
C VAL A 154 -9.78 -14.87 13.04
N ILE A 155 -9.11 -14.20 13.98
CA ILE A 155 -7.76 -13.66 13.75
C ILE A 155 -6.78 -14.76 13.34
N TYR A 156 -6.00 -14.49 12.30
CA TYR A 156 -5.04 -15.40 11.68
C TYR A 156 -5.65 -16.70 11.12
N SER A 157 -6.96 -16.72 10.87
CA SER A 157 -7.59 -17.84 10.20
C SER A 157 -7.06 -18.03 8.77
N SER A 158 -6.93 -19.29 8.38
CA SER A 158 -6.44 -19.67 7.05
C SER A 158 -7.12 -20.97 6.65
N THR A 159 -8.06 -20.90 5.72
CA THR A 159 -8.80 -22.07 5.20
C THR A 159 -8.28 -22.49 3.83
N PHE A 160 -7.87 -21.52 3.02
CA PHE A 160 -7.39 -21.72 1.66
C PHE A 160 -5.89 -22.05 1.64
N ASN A 161 -5.39 -22.57 0.54
CA ASN A 161 -4.00 -23.02 0.39
C ASN A 161 -2.99 -21.87 0.21
N GLY A 162 -3.17 -20.78 0.92
CA GLY A 162 -2.25 -19.64 0.91
C GLY A 162 -0.96 -19.93 1.69
N SER A 163 0.07 -19.11 1.43
CA SER A 163 1.36 -19.21 2.11
C SER A 163 1.34 -18.56 3.51
N TYR A 164 0.36 -17.74 3.79
CA TYR A 164 0.12 -17.07 5.07
C TYR A 164 -1.35 -16.70 5.23
N PRO A 165 -1.83 -16.40 6.45
CA PRO A 165 -3.18 -15.89 6.68
C PRO A 165 -3.35 -14.49 6.09
N ALA A 166 -3.79 -14.42 4.84
CA ALA A 166 -4.01 -13.15 4.16
C ALA A 166 -5.29 -12.48 4.69
N PHE A 167 -5.27 -11.17 4.81
CA PHE A 167 -6.38 -10.41 5.35
C PHE A 167 -6.52 -9.03 4.71
N THR A 168 -7.65 -8.41 4.97
CA THR A 168 -7.94 -7.03 4.67
C THR A 168 -8.04 -6.25 5.97
N SER A 169 -7.39 -5.09 6.03
CA SER A 169 -7.68 -4.08 7.03
C SER A 169 -8.56 -2.97 6.43
N TRP A 170 -9.38 -2.33 7.25
CA TRP A 170 -10.21 -1.23 6.81
C TRP A 170 -10.33 -0.14 7.88
N ALA A 171 -10.66 1.07 7.45
CA ALA A 171 -11.00 2.18 8.32
C ALA A 171 -12.09 3.05 7.69
N ALA A 172 -13.02 3.51 8.54
CA ALA A 172 -14.03 4.49 8.20
C ALA A 172 -13.55 5.88 8.59
N PHE A 173 -13.64 6.82 7.68
CA PHE A 173 -13.21 8.20 7.89
C PHE A 173 -14.31 9.20 7.62
N ARG A 174 -14.19 10.36 8.28
CA ARG A 174 -14.92 11.58 7.93
C ARG A 174 -13.92 12.57 7.34
N ASP A 175 -14.23 13.10 6.17
CA ASP A 175 -13.54 14.25 5.58
C ASP A 175 -13.92 15.51 6.37
N LEU A 176 -12.95 16.14 7.01
CA LEU A 176 -13.17 17.28 7.89
C LEU A 176 -13.48 18.58 7.11
N ASP A 177 -13.16 18.64 5.83
CA ASP A 177 -13.43 19.82 4.99
C ASP A 177 -14.89 19.89 4.52
N ASN A 178 -15.54 18.74 4.31
CA ASN A 178 -16.88 18.68 3.71
C ASN A 178 -17.88 17.80 4.48
N GLY A 179 -17.41 17.06 5.50
CA GLY A 179 -18.23 16.17 6.34
C GLY A 179 -18.59 14.83 5.69
N ALA A 180 -18.08 14.52 4.49
CA ALA A 180 -18.36 13.24 3.82
C ALA A 180 -17.72 12.07 4.58
N GLU A 181 -18.45 10.97 4.69
CA GLU A 181 -17.98 9.73 5.30
C GLU A 181 -17.72 8.68 4.23
N PHE A 182 -16.62 7.93 4.38
CA PHE A 182 -16.21 6.89 3.44
C PHE A 182 -15.35 5.84 4.11
N ASN A 183 -15.25 4.67 3.48
CA ASN A 183 -14.39 3.58 3.93
C ASN A 183 -13.15 3.45 3.03
N VAL A 184 -12.02 3.15 3.66
CA VAL A 184 -10.79 2.75 3.00
C VAL A 184 -10.52 1.29 3.33
N VAL A 185 -10.29 0.49 2.30
CA VAL A 185 -10.01 -0.94 2.41
C VAL A 185 -8.59 -1.18 1.88
N ASN A 186 -7.74 -1.75 2.72
CA ASN A 186 -6.33 -2.03 2.43
C ASN A 186 -6.11 -3.53 2.32
N ILE A 187 -5.77 -4.01 1.14
CA ILE A 187 -5.70 -5.44 0.80
C ILE A 187 -4.25 -5.83 0.49
N HIS A 188 -3.83 -6.97 1.05
CA HIS A 188 -2.59 -7.64 0.67
C HIS A 188 -2.88 -9.13 0.44
N THR A 189 -3.07 -9.49 -0.84
CA THR A 189 -3.41 -10.87 -1.21
C THR A 189 -2.19 -11.78 -1.27
N ASP A 190 -2.40 -13.08 -1.09
CA ASP A 190 -1.35 -14.09 -1.21
C ASP A 190 -0.79 -14.14 -2.64
N PHE A 191 0.53 -14.09 -2.77
CA PHE A 191 1.21 -14.20 -4.07
C PHE A 191 1.44 -15.66 -4.49
N GLY A 192 1.47 -16.59 -3.54
CA GLY A 192 1.81 -18.01 -3.77
C GLY A 192 0.66 -18.86 -4.29
N SER A 193 -0.60 -18.40 -4.16
CA SER A 193 -1.78 -19.16 -4.54
C SER A 193 -2.77 -18.35 -5.37
N LEU A 194 -3.00 -18.79 -6.61
CA LEU A 194 -4.02 -18.18 -7.47
C LEU A 194 -5.43 -18.44 -6.91
N SER A 195 -5.71 -19.66 -6.45
CA SER A 195 -7.02 -20.01 -5.89
C SER A 195 -7.35 -19.19 -4.64
N ASN A 196 -6.37 -18.90 -3.80
CA ASN A 196 -6.54 -18.03 -2.64
C ASN A 196 -6.88 -16.57 -3.05
N ARG A 197 -6.35 -16.08 -4.17
CA ARG A 197 -6.62 -14.72 -4.64
C ARG A 197 -7.98 -14.51 -5.29
N VAL A 198 -8.66 -15.57 -5.71
CA VAL A 198 -9.94 -15.49 -6.44
C VAL A 198 -11.15 -15.87 -5.58
N GLN A 199 -10.92 -16.18 -4.33
CA GLN A 199 -11.94 -16.46 -3.31
C GLN A 199 -12.18 -15.25 -2.42
#